data_a7579c6e2c6bf779b8f893062d64b9b1
#
_entry.id   a7579c6e2c6bf779b8f893062d64b9b1
#
_cell.length_a   1.000
_cell.length_b   1.000
_cell.length_c   1.000
_cell.angle_alpha   90.00
_cell.angle_beta   90.00
_cell.angle_gamma   90.00
#
_symmetry.space_group_name_H-M   'P 1'
#
loop_
_entity.id
_entity.type
_entity.pdbx_description
1 polymer ?
#
loop_
_entity_poly.entity_id
_entity_poly.type
_entity_poly.pdbx_seq_one_letter_code
_entity_poly.pdbx_strand_id
1 'polypeptide(L)'
;RRIVAGTVLLLIIALIVFCVYSLGRGIGAVNSMIHHDEVYAISRDATPAPKKVSNVKDCSASDVTLQLSAASQSVPVGGSLDFTATIVHEGSGNCLVDGSDSGRVLTITSGQETIYKSDVCPADSRLLLMAKGDKDVQKVTWNTNANATLAKCTDESGWAKVNAGTYVAQLSLKDHPKVKSDPVTFTVG
;
A
#
# COMPACT_ATOMS: atom_id res chain seq x y z
N ARG A 1 -14.61 -60.49 48.32
CA ARG A 1 -15.36 -59.89 47.20
C ARG A 1 -15.49 -58.37 47.32
N ARG A 2 -15.77 -57.77 48.49
CA ARG A 2 -15.94 -56.31 48.70
C ARG A 2 -14.62 -55.51 48.53
N ILE A 3 -13.48 -56.11 48.97
CA ILE A 3 -12.16 -55.47 48.87
C ILE A 3 -11.72 -55.41 47.41
N VAL A 4 -11.93 -56.47 46.60
CA VAL A 4 -11.60 -56.52 45.17
C VAL A 4 -12.44 -55.52 44.38
N ALA A 5 -13.73 -55.37 44.70
CA ALA A 5 -14.59 -54.38 44.08
C ALA A 5 -14.13 -52.93 44.39
N GLY A 6 -13.66 -52.65 45.59
CA GLY A 6 -13.14 -51.36 46.00
C GLY A 6 -11.82 -50.99 45.30
N THR A 7 -10.91 -51.96 45.13
CA THR A 7 -9.65 -51.73 44.41
C THR A 7 -9.86 -51.50 42.92
N VAL A 8 -10.77 -52.24 42.31
CA VAL A 8 -11.13 -52.03 40.90
C VAL A 8 -11.75 -50.66 40.67
N LEU A 9 -12.66 -50.23 41.56
CA LEU A 9 -13.27 -48.90 41.49
C LEU A 9 -12.22 -47.77 41.58
N LEU A 10 -11.27 -47.89 42.52
CA LEU A 10 -10.17 -46.91 42.68
C LEU A 10 -9.28 -46.83 41.41
N LEU A 11 -8.98 -47.98 40.82
CA LEU A 11 -8.20 -48.02 39.55
C LEU A 11 -8.94 -47.34 38.40
N ILE A 12 -10.25 -47.55 38.28
CA ILE A 12 -11.06 -46.88 37.25
C ILE A 12 -11.07 -45.37 37.45
N ILE A 13 -11.26 -44.90 38.69
CA ILE A 13 -11.24 -43.46 38.99
C ILE A 13 -9.87 -42.86 38.66
N ALA A 14 -8.76 -43.50 39.04
CA ALA A 14 -7.41 -43.07 38.74
C ALA A 14 -7.18 -42.98 37.23
N LEU A 15 -7.69 -43.94 36.44
CA LEU A 15 -7.58 -43.97 34.98
C LEU A 15 -8.39 -42.86 34.33
N ILE A 16 -9.59 -42.58 34.82
CA ILE A 16 -10.42 -41.46 34.34
C ILE A 16 -9.72 -40.13 34.62
N VAL A 17 -9.20 -39.89 35.82
CA VAL A 17 -8.48 -38.67 36.16
C VAL A 17 -7.23 -38.50 35.28
N PHE A 18 -6.50 -39.59 35.05
CA PHE A 18 -5.33 -39.56 34.17
C PHE A 18 -5.70 -39.22 32.72
N CYS A 19 -6.79 -39.80 32.19
CA CYS A 19 -7.28 -39.49 30.84
C CYS A 19 -7.71 -38.03 30.71
N VAL A 20 -8.45 -37.49 31.66
CA VAL A 20 -8.88 -36.07 31.66
C VAL A 20 -7.68 -35.13 31.74
N TYR A 21 -6.70 -35.44 32.59
CA TYR A 21 -5.49 -34.67 32.72
C TYR A 21 -4.63 -34.71 31.43
N SER A 22 -4.50 -35.88 30.81
CA SER A 22 -3.75 -36.06 29.55
C SER A 22 -4.41 -35.34 28.36
N LEU A 23 -5.75 -35.41 28.26
CA LEU A 23 -6.52 -34.71 27.24
C LEU A 23 -6.40 -33.18 27.41
N GLY A 24 -6.49 -32.66 28.65
CA GLY A 24 -6.32 -31.23 28.91
C GLY A 24 -4.95 -30.70 28.51
N ARG A 25 -3.89 -31.48 28.70
CA ARG A 25 -2.53 -31.12 28.24
C ARG A 25 -2.37 -31.24 26.71
N GLY A 26 -3.00 -32.27 26.12
CA GLY A 26 -2.95 -32.47 24.65
C GLY A 26 -3.66 -31.36 23.89
N ILE A 27 -4.81 -30.90 24.38
CA ILE A 27 -5.56 -29.79 23.74
C ILE A 27 -4.76 -28.50 23.75
N GLY A 28 -4.03 -28.17 24.81
CA GLY A 28 -3.16 -27.00 24.89
C GLY A 28 -2.02 -27.05 23.86
N ALA A 29 -1.40 -28.22 23.67
CA ALA A 29 -0.32 -28.39 22.70
C ALA A 29 -0.82 -28.32 21.24
N VAL A 30 -2.01 -28.88 20.95
CA VAL A 30 -2.61 -28.80 19.63
C VAL A 30 -3.05 -27.37 19.30
N ASN A 31 -3.64 -26.67 20.26
CA ASN A 31 -4.06 -25.28 20.08
C ASN A 31 -2.86 -24.36 19.79
N SER A 32 -1.73 -24.58 20.45
CA SER A 32 -0.50 -23.81 20.15
C SER A 32 0.12 -24.14 18.78
N MET A 33 -0.08 -25.36 18.26
CA MET A 33 0.34 -25.72 16.89
C MET A 33 -0.58 -25.12 15.82
N ILE A 34 -1.88 -25.06 16.07
CA ILE A 34 -2.86 -24.50 15.10
C ILE A 34 -2.76 -22.98 15.02
N HIS A 35 -2.44 -22.32 16.14
CA HIS A 35 -2.31 -20.86 16.20
C HIS A 35 -0.85 -20.40 16.23
N HIS A 36 0.10 -21.25 15.81
CA HIS A 36 1.53 -20.93 15.80
C HIS A 36 1.80 -19.63 15.01
N ASP A 37 1.15 -19.47 13.87
CA ASP A 37 1.34 -18.30 13.01
C ASP A 37 0.73 -17.02 13.62
N GLU A 38 -0.34 -17.13 14.43
CA GLU A 38 -0.93 -15.98 15.13
C GLU A 38 -0.14 -15.58 16.40
N VAL A 39 0.41 -16.55 17.11
CA VAL A 39 1.16 -16.31 18.37
C VAL A 39 2.59 -15.83 18.11
N TYR A 40 3.20 -16.28 17.01
CA TYR A 40 4.57 -15.90 16.62
C TYR A 40 4.61 -14.97 15.40
N ALA A 41 3.45 -14.61 14.83
CA ALA A 41 3.40 -13.56 13.83
C ALA A 41 3.88 -12.26 14.46
N ILE A 42 5.04 -11.79 14.08
CA ILE A 42 5.47 -10.43 14.33
C ILE A 42 4.56 -9.56 13.45
N SER A 43 3.41 -9.12 14.00
CA SER A 43 2.59 -8.12 13.33
C SER A 43 3.41 -6.83 13.29
N ARG A 44 3.96 -6.52 12.15
CA ARG A 44 4.41 -5.16 11.87
C ARG A 44 3.16 -4.32 11.63
N ASP A 45 2.66 -3.70 12.66
CA ASP A 45 1.51 -2.78 12.64
C ASP A 45 1.76 -1.50 11.84
N ALA A 46 2.64 -1.38 11.02
CA ALA A 46 3.07 -0.39 10.05
C ALA A 46 4.59 -0.30 10.08
N THR A 47 5.21 -0.20 8.91
CA THR A 47 6.60 0.28 8.84
C THR A 47 6.66 1.65 9.49
N PRO A 48 7.49 1.84 10.54
CA PRO A 48 7.64 3.17 11.13
C PRO A 48 8.01 4.14 10.01
N ALA A 49 7.28 5.23 9.88
CA ALA A 49 7.68 6.29 8.98
C ALA A 49 9.15 6.64 9.26
N PRO A 50 10.02 6.70 8.24
CA PRO A 50 11.43 6.98 8.43
C PRO A 50 11.56 8.30 9.19
N LYS A 51 12.19 8.26 10.37
CA LYS A 51 12.48 9.47 11.13
C LYS A 51 13.42 10.32 10.27
N LYS A 52 13.05 11.56 10.00
CA LYS A 52 13.95 12.54 9.39
C LYS A 52 15.17 12.69 10.28
N VAL A 53 16.30 12.21 9.82
CA VAL A 53 17.59 12.24 10.55
C VAL A 53 18.43 13.42 10.08
N SER A 54 17.93 14.23 9.13
CA SER A 54 18.65 15.38 8.56
C SER A 54 18.04 16.70 9.00
N ASN A 55 18.87 17.72 9.23
CA ASN A 55 18.45 19.12 9.43
C ASN A 55 17.96 19.77 8.11
N VAL A 56 17.85 19.02 7.03
CA VAL A 56 17.36 19.52 5.74
C VAL A 56 15.86 19.63 5.80
N LYS A 57 15.33 20.78 5.44
CA LYS A 57 13.89 21.08 5.42
C LYS A 57 13.21 20.38 4.25
N ASP A 58 11.92 20.15 4.38
CA ASP A 58 11.09 19.75 3.25
C ASP A 58 11.01 20.88 2.22
N CYS A 59 10.86 20.50 0.95
CA CYS A 59 10.64 21.47 -0.12
C CYS A 59 9.31 22.19 0.11
N SER A 60 9.33 23.50 -0.05
CA SER A 60 8.09 24.30 -0.06
C SER A 60 7.38 24.17 -1.42
N ALA A 61 6.13 24.59 -1.48
CA ALA A 61 5.35 24.59 -2.72
C ALA A 61 5.98 25.43 -3.84
N SER A 62 6.81 26.43 -3.51
CA SER A 62 7.51 27.29 -4.48
C SER A 62 8.85 26.73 -4.94
N ASP A 63 9.36 25.68 -4.26
CA ASP A 63 10.67 25.12 -4.59
C ASP A 63 10.57 24.03 -5.67
N VAL A 64 9.37 23.52 -5.93
CA VAL A 64 9.18 22.38 -6.85
C VAL A 64 8.08 22.62 -7.86
N THR A 65 8.30 22.12 -9.08
CA THR A 65 7.29 22.04 -10.14
C THR A 65 7.14 20.60 -10.59
N LEU A 66 5.94 20.27 -11.08
CA LEU A 66 5.61 18.95 -11.56
C LEU A 66 5.35 18.99 -13.06
N GLN A 67 5.86 17.99 -13.77
CA GLN A 67 5.60 17.79 -15.19
C GLN A 67 5.09 16.37 -15.41
N LEU A 68 4.11 16.22 -16.29
CA LEU A 68 3.53 14.94 -16.68
C LEU A 68 3.45 14.86 -18.20
N SER A 69 3.81 13.72 -18.76
CA SER A 69 3.54 13.40 -20.16
C SER A 69 3.11 11.94 -20.29
N ALA A 70 2.25 11.65 -21.25
CA ALA A 70 1.85 10.29 -21.60
C ALA A 70 2.67 9.78 -22.79
N ALA A 71 3.03 8.50 -22.79
CA ALA A 71 3.74 7.86 -23.91
C ALA A 71 2.86 7.75 -25.16
N SER A 72 1.52 7.78 -25.01
CA SER A 72 0.54 7.76 -26.10
C SER A 72 -0.67 8.60 -25.73
N GLN A 73 -1.37 9.12 -26.73
CA GLN A 73 -2.66 9.80 -26.57
C GLN A 73 -3.85 8.83 -26.56
N SER A 74 -3.62 7.56 -26.82
CA SER A 74 -4.67 6.53 -26.78
C SER A 74 -4.11 5.20 -26.28
N VAL A 75 -4.98 4.41 -25.62
CA VAL A 75 -4.69 3.08 -25.13
C VAL A 75 -5.93 2.21 -25.29
N PRO A 76 -5.80 0.91 -25.65
CA PRO A 76 -6.96 0.02 -25.73
C PRO A 76 -7.51 -0.28 -24.31
N VAL A 77 -8.81 -0.57 -24.23
CA VAL A 77 -9.44 -1.07 -22.98
C VAL A 77 -8.70 -2.33 -22.51
N GLY A 78 -8.30 -2.33 -21.24
CA GLY A 78 -7.50 -3.43 -20.67
C GLY A 78 -6.01 -3.39 -21.00
N GLY A 79 -5.56 -2.40 -21.79
CA GLY A 79 -4.14 -2.14 -22.05
C GLY A 79 -3.45 -1.37 -20.94
N SER A 80 -2.22 -0.94 -21.18
CA SER A 80 -1.42 -0.15 -20.23
C SER A 80 -0.93 1.14 -20.89
N LEU A 81 -0.94 2.23 -20.13
CA LEU A 81 -0.41 3.53 -20.54
C LEU A 81 0.72 3.95 -19.61
N ASP A 82 1.86 4.25 -20.19
CA ASP A 82 3.01 4.76 -19.44
C ASP A 82 2.97 6.29 -19.39
N PHE A 83 3.17 6.82 -18.21
CA PHE A 83 3.37 8.25 -17.97
C PHE A 83 4.82 8.50 -17.54
N THR A 84 5.39 9.60 -18.02
CA THR A 84 6.62 10.15 -17.48
C THR A 84 6.27 11.26 -16.50
N ALA A 85 6.58 11.04 -15.24
CA ALA A 85 6.32 11.94 -14.13
C ALA A 85 7.64 12.57 -13.68
N THR A 86 7.75 13.90 -13.70
CA THR A 86 8.97 14.63 -13.36
C THR A 86 8.71 15.60 -12.22
N ILE A 87 9.58 15.59 -11.21
CA ILE A 87 9.71 16.63 -10.19
C ILE A 87 10.93 17.46 -10.57
N VAL A 88 10.78 18.76 -10.68
CA VAL A 88 11.88 19.72 -10.94
C VAL A 88 12.02 20.60 -9.71
N HIS A 89 13.26 20.73 -9.19
CA HIS A 89 13.56 21.66 -8.11
C HIS A 89 14.03 23.01 -8.69
N GLU A 90 13.30 24.07 -8.38
CA GLU A 90 13.58 25.44 -8.84
C GLU A 90 14.03 26.37 -7.72
N GLY A 91 13.89 25.94 -6.47
CA GLY A 91 14.29 26.70 -5.29
C GLY A 91 15.80 26.94 -5.24
N SER A 92 16.23 27.90 -4.40
CA SER A 92 17.65 28.24 -4.25
C SER A 92 18.40 27.38 -3.25
N GLY A 93 17.69 26.76 -2.29
CA GLY A 93 18.26 25.92 -1.22
C GLY A 93 17.95 24.45 -1.42
N ASN A 94 18.79 23.57 -0.87
CA ASN A 94 18.51 22.13 -0.90
C ASN A 94 17.31 21.80 0.01
N CYS A 95 16.47 20.88 -0.43
CA CYS A 95 15.30 20.42 0.32
C CYS A 95 14.98 18.96 0.08
N LEU A 96 14.12 18.37 0.91
CA LEU A 96 13.66 17.00 0.79
C LEU A 96 12.25 16.97 0.19
N VAL A 97 12.01 16.04 -0.74
CA VAL A 97 10.69 15.74 -1.29
C VAL A 97 10.49 14.23 -1.36
N ASP A 98 9.27 13.76 -1.06
CA ASP A 98 8.93 12.35 -1.27
C ASP A 98 8.50 12.12 -2.72
N GLY A 99 9.34 11.46 -3.48
CA GLY A 99 9.11 11.09 -4.87
C GLY A 99 8.45 9.70 -5.04
N SER A 100 7.97 9.08 -3.97
CA SER A 100 7.19 7.83 -4.07
C SER A 100 5.84 8.05 -4.74
N ASP A 101 5.17 6.96 -5.13
CA ASP A 101 3.82 7.02 -5.70
C ASP A 101 2.76 7.51 -4.71
N SER A 102 3.05 7.40 -3.39
CA SER A 102 2.24 8.00 -2.33
C SER A 102 2.55 9.48 -2.09
N GLY A 103 3.80 9.94 -2.32
CA GLY A 103 4.23 11.33 -2.15
C GLY A 103 3.92 12.19 -3.38
N ARG A 104 4.15 11.63 -4.57
CA ARG A 104 3.82 12.20 -5.88
C ARG A 104 2.62 11.48 -6.48
N VAL A 105 1.43 11.99 -6.22
CA VAL A 105 0.18 11.33 -6.53
C VAL A 105 -0.24 11.56 -7.97
N LEU A 106 -0.35 10.47 -8.76
CA LEU A 106 -1.00 10.47 -10.06
C LEU A 106 -2.50 10.27 -9.85
N THR A 107 -3.29 11.23 -10.32
CA THR A 107 -4.76 11.17 -10.32
C THR A 107 -5.26 11.11 -11.76
N ILE A 108 -6.17 10.17 -12.07
CA ILE A 108 -6.84 10.06 -13.37
C ILE A 108 -8.34 10.25 -13.15
N THR A 109 -8.92 11.15 -13.93
CA THR A 109 -10.35 11.50 -13.88
C THR A 109 -11.02 11.27 -15.22
N SER A 110 -12.34 11.05 -15.21
CA SER A 110 -13.22 11.09 -16.39
C SER A 110 -14.39 12.02 -16.08
N GLY A 111 -14.46 13.15 -16.78
CA GLY A 111 -15.37 14.23 -16.39
C GLY A 111 -15.05 14.74 -14.97
N GLN A 112 -16.02 14.65 -14.07
CA GLN A 112 -15.85 15.07 -12.67
C GLN A 112 -15.52 13.91 -11.73
N GLU A 113 -15.48 12.68 -12.23
CA GLU A 113 -15.27 11.50 -11.42
C GLU A 113 -13.77 11.16 -11.36
N THR A 114 -13.27 10.89 -10.15
CA THR A 114 -11.93 10.34 -9.98
C THR A 114 -11.99 8.84 -10.17
N ILE A 115 -11.20 8.34 -11.10
CA ILE A 115 -11.16 6.93 -11.51
C ILE A 115 -9.99 6.21 -10.83
N TYR A 116 -8.82 6.85 -10.81
CA TYR A 116 -7.60 6.24 -10.29
C TYR A 116 -6.79 7.25 -9.48
N LYS A 117 -6.15 6.76 -8.42
CA LYS A 117 -5.15 7.49 -7.65
C LYS A 117 -4.02 6.54 -7.24
N SER A 118 -2.78 6.95 -7.44
CA SER A 118 -1.62 6.13 -7.08
C SER A 118 -1.44 5.95 -5.57
N ASP A 119 -1.98 6.84 -4.75
CA ASP A 119 -1.86 6.82 -3.28
C ASP A 119 -2.95 5.99 -2.55
N VAL A 120 -3.85 5.32 -3.29
CA VAL A 120 -4.83 4.38 -2.68
C VAL A 120 -4.13 3.20 -2.02
N CYS A 121 -3.03 2.73 -2.64
CA CYS A 121 -2.17 1.75 -2.02
C CYS A 121 -0.93 2.42 -1.42
N PRO A 122 -0.58 2.11 -0.16
CA PRO A 122 0.63 2.63 0.46
C PRO A 122 1.87 2.21 -0.34
N ALA A 123 2.77 3.16 -0.59
CA ALA A 123 4.09 2.91 -1.13
C ALA A 123 5.14 3.33 -0.10
N ASP A 124 6.28 2.64 -0.10
CA ASP A 124 7.41 3.03 0.73
C ASP A 124 7.89 4.44 0.34
N SER A 125 8.17 5.26 1.34
CA SER A 125 8.65 6.62 1.13
C SER A 125 10.00 6.62 0.41
N ARG A 126 10.14 7.45 -0.63
CA ARG A 126 11.36 7.65 -1.39
C ARG A 126 11.80 9.12 -1.27
N LEU A 127 12.46 9.43 -0.14
CA LEU A 127 12.95 10.78 0.13
C LEU A 127 14.13 11.14 -0.78
N LEU A 128 13.97 12.21 -1.53
CA LEU A 128 14.96 12.79 -2.43
C LEU A 128 15.49 14.08 -1.84
N LEU A 129 16.80 14.18 -1.72
CA LEU A 129 17.48 15.44 -1.47
C LEU A 129 17.71 16.13 -2.82
N MET A 130 17.03 17.22 -3.06
CA MET A 130 17.11 17.95 -4.32
C MET A 130 17.81 19.30 -4.12
N ALA A 131 18.73 19.60 -5.03
CA ALA A 131 19.40 20.89 -5.18
C ALA A 131 18.82 21.64 -6.38
N LYS A 132 19.13 22.94 -6.48
CA LYS A 132 18.64 23.78 -7.57
C LYS A 132 18.95 23.18 -8.96
N GLY A 133 17.91 23.01 -9.75
CA GLY A 133 17.99 22.44 -11.09
C GLY A 133 17.90 20.92 -11.17
N ASP A 134 17.90 20.24 -10.02
CA ASP A 134 17.74 18.78 -9.99
C ASP A 134 16.35 18.37 -10.52
N LYS A 135 16.34 17.20 -11.18
CA LYS A 135 15.13 16.58 -11.71
C LYS A 135 15.07 15.12 -11.30
N ASP A 136 13.91 14.73 -10.82
CA ASP A 136 13.58 13.32 -10.63
C ASP A 136 12.56 12.91 -11.68
N VAL A 137 12.93 11.94 -12.52
CA VAL A 137 12.11 11.45 -13.64
C VAL A 137 11.75 10.00 -13.39
N GLN A 138 10.47 9.70 -13.37
CA GLN A 138 9.99 8.33 -13.16
C GLN A 138 8.92 7.97 -14.19
N LYS A 139 8.93 6.68 -14.53
CA LYS A 139 7.87 6.07 -15.32
C LYS A 139 6.80 5.52 -14.36
N VAL A 140 5.55 5.91 -14.60
CA VAL A 140 4.37 5.38 -13.89
C VAL A 140 3.49 4.70 -14.92
N THR A 141 3.23 3.41 -14.73
CA THR A 141 2.36 2.63 -15.62
C THR A 141 0.96 2.52 -15.02
N TRP A 142 -0.05 2.87 -15.81
CA TRP A 142 -1.46 2.66 -15.46
C TRP A 142 -2.07 1.58 -16.36
N ASN A 143 -2.68 0.56 -15.75
CA ASN A 143 -3.20 -0.62 -16.44
C ASN A 143 -4.69 -0.50 -16.79
N THR A 144 -5.18 0.70 -17.13
CA THR A 144 -6.58 1.01 -17.47
C THR A 144 -7.59 0.44 -16.46
N ASN A 145 -7.29 0.61 -15.17
CA ASN A 145 -8.11 0.14 -14.08
C ASN A 145 -8.54 1.28 -13.14
N ALA A 146 -9.60 1.03 -12.37
CA ALA A 146 -10.16 1.97 -11.42
C ALA A 146 -9.90 1.51 -10.00
N ASN A 147 -9.41 2.43 -9.13
CA ASN A 147 -9.16 2.15 -7.73
C ASN A 147 -9.68 3.22 -6.77
N ALA A 148 -10.14 4.36 -7.27
CA ALA A 148 -10.48 5.52 -6.43
C ALA A 148 -11.64 5.25 -5.45
N THR A 149 -12.49 4.25 -5.72
CA THR A 149 -13.62 3.85 -4.86
C THR A 149 -13.27 2.74 -3.88
N LEU A 150 -12.05 2.22 -3.90
CA LEU A 150 -11.63 1.14 -3.00
C LEU A 150 -11.50 1.66 -1.57
N ALA A 151 -12.17 0.99 -0.63
CA ALA A 151 -12.09 1.31 0.80
C ALA A 151 -10.74 0.89 1.42
N LYS A 152 -10.03 -0.06 0.79
CA LYS A 152 -8.74 -0.59 1.22
C LYS A 152 -7.90 -0.93 -0.01
N CYS A 153 -6.58 -0.86 0.13
CA CYS A 153 -5.67 -1.40 -0.87
C CYS A 153 -5.92 -2.90 -1.05
N THR A 154 -6.12 -3.32 -2.28
CA THR A 154 -6.29 -4.70 -2.71
C THR A 154 -5.35 -4.97 -3.87
N ASP A 155 -5.16 -6.25 -4.22
CA ASP A 155 -4.37 -6.63 -5.37
C ASP A 155 -4.94 -6.00 -6.66
N GLU A 156 -4.07 -5.42 -7.47
CA GLU A 156 -4.44 -4.71 -8.71
C GLU A 156 -5.13 -5.62 -9.73
N SER A 157 -4.85 -6.91 -9.71
CA SER A 157 -5.50 -7.91 -10.59
C SER A 157 -7.01 -8.00 -10.39
N GLY A 158 -7.50 -7.61 -9.20
CA GLY A 158 -8.92 -7.54 -8.87
C GLY A 158 -9.61 -6.21 -9.17
N TRP A 159 -8.88 -5.19 -9.64
CA TRP A 159 -9.46 -3.88 -9.89
C TRP A 159 -10.30 -3.88 -11.18
N ALA A 160 -11.41 -3.14 -11.15
CA ALA A 160 -12.29 -3.03 -12.32
C ALA A 160 -11.56 -2.34 -13.48
N LYS A 161 -11.71 -2.86 -14.69
CA LYS A 161 -11.24 -2.17 -15.90
C LYS A 161 -12.13 -0.99 -16.21
N VAL A 162 -11.53 0.07 -16.74
CA VAL A 162 -12.28 1.27 -17.13
C VAL A 162 -12.94 1.08 -18.50
N ASN A 163 -13.99 1.84 -18.77
CA ASN A 163 -14.69 1.85 -20.04
C ASN A 163 -13.94 2.69 -21.09
N ALA A 164 -14.30 2.51 -22.36
CA ALA A 164 -13.87 3.42 -23.43
C ALA A 164 -14.35 4.84 -23.13
N GLY A 165 -13.49 5.84 -23.36
CA GLY A 165 -13.80 7.23 -23.07
C GLY A 165 -12.60 8.15 -23.03
N THR A 166 -12.82 9.41 -22.63
CA THR A 166 -11.77 10.41 -22.47
C THR A 166 -11.42 10.55 -20.99
N TYR A 167 -10.13 10.59 -20.72
CA TYR A 167 -9.54 10.65 -19.40
C TYR A 167 -8.52 11.78 -19.30
N VAL A 168 -8.32 12.28 -18.10
CA VAL A 168 -7.35 13.33 -17.79
C VAL A 168 -6.48 12.86 -16.65
N ALA A 169 -5.17 12.83 -16.85
CA ALA A 169 -4.17 12.54 -15.84
C ALA A 169 -3.53 13.82 -15.32
N GLN A 170 -3.28 13.92 -14.03
CA GLN A 170 -2.59 15.04 -13.40
C GLN A 170 -1.78 14.55 -12.21
N LEU A 171 -0.57 15.10 -12.02
CA LEU A 171 0.23 14.90 -10.81
C LEU A 171 -0.09 15.95 -9.76
N SER A 172 0.03 15.57 -8.49
CA SER A 172 0.08 16.49 -7.35
C SER A 172 1.04 15.99 -6.28
N LEU A 173 1.55 16.88 -5.43
CA LEU A 173 2.28 16.48 -4.23
C LEU A 173 1.32 16.30 -3.07
N LYS A 174 1.46 15.20 -2.30
CA LYS A 174 0.63 14.91 -1.13
C LYS A 174 0.69 16.01 -0.08
N ASP A 175 1.91 16.46 0.25
CA ASP A 175 2.13 17.49 1.27
C ASP A 175 1.80 18.90 0.77
N HIS A 176 1.76 19.11 -0.55
CA HIS A 176 1.43 20.35 -1.22
C HIS A 176 0.42 20.13 -2.35
N PRO A 177 -0.85 19.81 -2.06
CA PRO A 177 -1.83 19.41 -3.09
C PRO A 177 -2.21 20.52 -4.09
N LYS A 178 -1.76 21.75 -3.86
CA LYS A 178 -1.88 22.86 -4.82
C LYS A 178 -0.78 22.85 -5.88
N VAL A 179 0.35 22.18 -5.62
CA VAL A 179 1.40 21.96 -6.61
C VAL A 179 0.94 20.83 -7.51
N LYS A 180 0.64 21.17 -8.76
CA LYS A 180 0.10 20.23 -9.76
C LYS A 180 0.83 20.38 -11.07
N SER A 181 0.90 19.31 -11.84
CA SER A 181 1.32 19.36 -13.24
C SER A 181 0.21 19.96 -14.12
N ASP A 182 0.56 20.31 -15.34
CA ASP A 182 -0.46 20.46 -16.39
C ASP A 182 -1.22 19.16 -16.59
N PRO A 183 -2.53 19.22 -16.89
CA PRO A 183 -3.33 18.04 -17.16
C PRO A 183 -2.98 17.43 -18.52
N VAL A 184 -2.93 16.10 -18.59
CA VAL A 184 -2.70 15.33 -19.82
C VAL A 184 -3.96 14.60 -20.20
N THR A 185 -4.54 14.93 -21.34
CA THR A 185 -5.76 14.28 -21.86
C THR A 185 -5.38 13.12 -22.77
N PHE A 186 -6.07 12.01 -22.64
CA PHE A 186 -5.92 10.82 -23.49
C PHE A 186 -7.24 10.04 -23.58
N THR A 187 -7.29 9.06 -24.50
CA THR A 187 -8.47 8.22 -24.74
C THR A 187 -8.20 6.76 -24.44
N VAL A 188 -9.21 6.07 -23.94
CA VAL A 188 -9.26 4.61 -23.82
C VAL A 188 -10.32 4.11 -24.82
N GLY A 189 -9.95 3.17 -25.70
CA GLY A 189 -10.90 2.64 -26.70
C GLY A 189 -10.29 1.65 -27.67
#